data_750b4c1f7516ae88accf80172bcc3fcf
#
_entry.id   750b4c1f7516ae88accf80172bcc3fcf
#
_cell.length_a   1.000
_cell.length_b   1.000
_cell.length_c   1.000
_cell.angle_alpha   90.00
_cell.angle_beta   90.00
_cell.angle_gamma   90.00
#
_symmetry.space_group_name_H-M   'P 1'
#
loop_
_entity.id
_entity.type
_entity.pdbx_description
1 polymer ?
#
loop_
_entity_poly.entity_id
_entity_poly.type
_entity_poly.pdbx_seq_one_letter_code
_entity_poly.pdbx_strand_id
1 'polypeptide(L)'
;MAISKQEAAHRAASDAELIAWVDEHDRLLGALPRAELREKGLIGRGTYILLFNSAGELCVHRRTESKAIYPGYWDVAAGGMVQADESFAESAARELEEELGVTGVALTAHERFFFDQPGNRLWCAVFSAVWDGPLRLQPEEVSEARFLPLEQALADSRQQPYCPDSLAALQRYIDRRA
;
A
#
# COMPACT_ATOMS: atom_id res chain seq x y z
N MET A 1 -4.31 -22.08 -7.51
CA MET A 1 -5.05 -21.67 -8.72
C MET A 1 -4.10 -20.98 -9.68
N ALA A 2 -4.19 -21.25 -10.99
CA ALA A 2 -3.38 -20.50 -11.97
C ALA A 2 -3.94 -19.08 -12.10
N ILE A 3 -3.05 -18.08 -12.09
CA ILE A 3 -3.43 -16.68 -12.34
C ILE A 3 -3.94 -16.52 -13.78
N SER A 4 -4.90 -15.62 -13.99
CA SER A 4 -5.43 -15.32 -15.30
C SER A 4 -4.38 -14.66 -16.22
N LYS A 5 -4.62 -14.67 -17.53
CA LYS A 5 -3.73 -13.95 -18.47
C LYS A 5 -3.66 -12.45 -18.18
N GLN A 6 -4.77 -11.85 -17.74
CA GLN A 6 -4.86 -10.44 -17.41
C GLN A 6 -4.05 -10.12 -16.15
N GLU A 7 -4.17 -10.92 -15.10
CA GLU A 7 -3.36 -10.78 -13.89
C GLU A 7 -1.87 -10.98 -14.16
N ALA A 8 -1.50 -11.96 -15.01
CA ALA A 8 -0.11 -12.18 -15.38
C ALA A 8 0.46 -10.99 -16.17
N ALA A 9 -0.30 -10.40 -17.10
CA ALA A 9 0.11 -9.22 -17.85
C ALA A 9 0.25 -7.99 -16.95
N HIS A 10 -0.70 -7.79 -16.02
CA HIS A 10 -0.66 -6.71 -15.03
C HIS A 10 0.58 -6.84 -14.14
N ARG A 11 0.86 -8.03 -13.63
CA ARG A 11 2.04 -8.30 -12.81
C ARG A 11 3.34 -8.01 -13.57
N ALA A 12 3.44 -8.44 -14.81
CA ALA A 12 4.62 -8.18 -15.65
C ALA A 12 4.83 -6.68 -15.89
N ALA A 13 3.76 -5.92 -16.13
CA ALA A 13 3.81 -4.47 -16.27
C ALA A 13 4.26 -3.80 -14.96
N SER A 14 3.71 -4.23 -13.83
CA SER A 14 4.09 -3.75 -12.50
C SER A 14 5.56 -4.04 -12.16
N ASP A 15 6.05 -5.23 -12.48
CA ASP A 15 7.46 -5.62 -12.26
C ASP A 15 8.44 -4.79 -13.10
N ALA A 16 8.02 -4.32 -14.27
CA ALA A 16 8.82 -3.47 -15.17
C ALA A 16 8.74 -1.96 -14.84
N GLU A 17 7.85 -1.55 -13.97
CA GLU A 17 7.65 -0.15 -13.58
C GLU A 17 8.90 0.43 -12.94
N LEU A 18 9.31 1.63 -13.41
CA LEU A 18 10.46 2.34 -12.84
C LEU A 18 10.06 3.04 -11.55
N ILE A 19 10.64 2.58 -10.45
CA ILE A 19 10.38 3.10 -9.12
C ILE A 19 11.60 3.79 -8.52
N ALA A 20 11.36 4.67 -7.55
CA ALA A 20 12.42 5.37 -6.85
C ALA A 20 13.30 4.38 -6.07
N TRP A 21 14.61 4.48 -6.28
CA TRP A 21 15.63 3.80 -5.49
C TRP A 21 16.31 4.80 -4.58
N VAL A 22 16.37 4.49 -3.29
CA VAL A 22 16.88 5.38 -2.23
C VAL A 22 17.88 4.67 -1.33
N ASP A 23 18.60 5.46 -0.53
CA ASP A 23 19.46 4.94 0.52
C ASP A 23 18.74 4.82 1.88
N GLU A 24 19.50 4.44 2.90
CA GLU A 24 19.01 4.27 4.28
C GLU A 24 18.51 5.57 4.93
N HIS A 25 18.80 6.72 4.33
CA HIS A 25 18.38 8.05 4.76
C HIS A 25 17.31 8.68 3.87
N ASP A 26 16.63 7.86 3.06
CA ASP A 26 15.61 8.31 2.08
C ASP A 26 16.16 9.29 1.02
N ARG A 27 17.44 9.25 0.72
CA ARG A 27 18.04 10.06 -0.35
C ARG A 27 17.92 9.32 -1.68
N LEU A 28 17.39 10.01 -2.70
CA LEU A 28 17.21 9.43 -4.03
C LEU A 28 18.57 9.10 -4.67
N LEU A 29 18.76 7.85 -5.06
CA LEU A 29 19.95 7.34 -5.76
C LEU A 29 19.70 7.15 -7.26
N GLY A 30 18.46 6.90 -7.67
CA GLY A 30 18.09 6.66 -9.06
C GLY A 30 16.72 6.02 -9.19
N ALA A 31 16.52 5.35 -10.33
CA ALA A 31 15.33 4.62 -10.66
C ALA A 31 15.68 3.22 -11.18
N LEU A 32 14.91 2.22 -10.78
CA LEU A 32 15.07 0.83 -11.19
C LEU A 32 13.71 0.18 -11.45
N PRO A 33 13.63 -0.84 -12.31
CA PRO A 33 12.46 -1.68 -12.38
C PRO A 33 12.13 -2.29 -11.01
N ARG A 34 10.86 -2.35 -10.66
CA ARG A 34 10.38 -2.85 -9.35
C ARG A 34 10.92 -4.25 -9.04
N ALA A 35 10.91 -5.17 -10.00
CA ALA A 35 11.44 -6.51 -9.82
C ALA A 35 12.95 -6.50 -9.49
N GLU A 36 13.72 -5.68 -10.19
CA GLU A 36 15.17 -5.56 -9.98
C GLU A 36 15.50 -5.01 -8.58
N LEU A 37 14.78 -3.99 -8.13
CA LEU A 37 14.95 -3.42 -6.79
C LEU A 37 14.70 -4.49 -5.72
N ARG A 38 13.63 -5.27 -5.87
CA ARG A 38 13.27 -6.37 -4.96
C ARG A 38 14.33 -7.48 -4.96
N GLU A 39 14.74 -7.95 -6.13
CA GLU A 39 15.72 -9.03 -6.29
C GLU A 39 17.10 -8.68 -5.71
N LYS A 40 17.51 -7.43 -5.85
CA LYS A 40 18.77 -6.92 -5.31
C LYS A 40 18.70 -6.52 -3.84
N GLY A 41 17.53 -6.62 -3.21
CA GLY A 41 17.32 -6.22 -1.81
C GLY A 41 17.56 -4.73 -1.55
N LEU A 42 17.31 -3.89 -2.56
CA LEU A 42 17.49 -2.44 -2.45
C LEU A 42 16.28 -1.78 -1.81
N ILE A 43 16.44 -0.51 -1.43
CA ILE A 43 15.42 0.26 -0.72
C ILE A 43 14.63 1.10 -1.71
N GLY A 44 13.31 0.95 -1.67
CA GLY A 44 12.37 1.80 -2.41
C GLY A 44 11.61 2.75 -1.50
N ARG A 45 10.62 3.42 -2.08
CA ARG A 45 9.62 4.23 -1.38
C ARG A 45 8.25 3.63 -1.57
N GLY A 46 7.45 3.64 -0.50
CA GLY A 46 6.06 3.18 -0.53
C GLY A 46 5.12 4.16 0.16
N THR A 47 3.89 4.20 -0.30
CA THR A 47 2.80 4.99 0.32
C THR A 47 1.78 4.08 0.95
N TYR A 48 1.24 4.51 2.09
CA TYR A 48 0.23 3.80 2.88
C TYR A 48 -0.87 4.76 3.23
N ILE A 49 -2.06 4.60 2.65
CA ILE A 49 -3.20 5.47 2.84
C ILE A 49 -4.23 4.74 3.69
N LEU A 50 -4.40 5.19 4.92
CA LEU A 50 -5.44 4.71 5.84
C LEU A 50 -6.73 5.43 5.48
N LEU A 51 -7.65 4.72 4.82
CA LEU A 51 -8.92 5.27 4.39
C LEU A 51 -9.99 4.97 5.44
N PHE A 52 -10.55 6.02 6.02
CA PHE A 52 -11.66 5.94 6.98
C PHE A 52 -12.97 6.39 6.32
N ASN A 53 -14.10 5.95 6.85
CA ASN A 53 -15.38 6.60 6.60
C ASN A 53 -15.70 7.62 7.72
N SER A 54 -16.78 8.37 7.58
CA SER A 54 -17.20 9.37 8.57
C SER A 54 -17.60 8.78 9.91
N ALA A 55 -17.91 7.47 9.98
CA ALA A 55 -18.14 6.74 11.22
C ALA A 55 -16.84 6.36 11.96
N GLY A 56 -15.67 6.64 11.35
CA GLY A 56 -14.36 6.30 11.91
C GLY A 56 -13.95 4.83 11.67
N GLU A 57 -14.64 4.11 10.81
CA GLU A 57 -14.27 2.76 10.42
C GLU A 57 -13.18 2.78 9.36
N LEU A 58 -12.25 1.84 9.46
CA LEU A 58 -11.11 1.70 8.56
C LEU A 58 -11.46 0.78 7.38
N CYS A 59 -11.14 1.21 6.17
CA CYS A 59 -11.17 0.35 4.99
C CYS A 59 -10.08 -0.71 5.07
N VAL A 60 -10.49 -1.97 5.09
CA VAL A 60 -9.59 -3.10 4.91
C VAL A 60 -9.90 -3.77 3.58
N HIS A 61 -8.88 -4.20 2.85
CA HIS A 61 -9.07 -4.85 1.57
C HIS A 61 -8.18 -6.08 1.45
N ARG A 62 -8.54 -6.99 0.56
CA ARG A 62 -7.79 -8.20 0.33
C ARG A 62 -7.03 -8.12 -0.99
N ARG A 63 -5.74 -8.38 -0.93
CA ARG A 63 -4.85 -8.45 -2.09
C ARG A 63 -5.19 -9.69 -2.92
N THR A 64 -5.04 -9.57 -4.23
CA THR A 64 -5.20 -10.74 -5.12
C THR A 64 -4.09 -11.76 -4.91
N GLU A 65 -4.34 -13.01 -5.30
CA GLU A 65 -3.35 -14.09 -5.25
C GLU A 65 -2.19 -13.90 -6.27
N SER A 66 -2.36 -13.00 -7.24
CA SER A 66 -1.35 -12.68 -8.25
C SER A 66 -0.27 -11.70 -7.77
N LYS A 67 -0.43 -11.11 -6.59
CA LYS A 67 0.55 -10.15 -6.05
C LYS A 67 1.90 -10.82 -5.77
N ALA A 68 2.99 -10.11 -6.10
CA ALA A 68 4.36 -10.60 -5.88
C ALA A 68 4.73 -10.70 -4.40
N ILE A 69 4.19 -9.78 -3.59
CA ILE A 69 4.43 -9.70 -2.14
C ILE A 69 3.09 -9.82 -1.44
N TYR A 70 3.03 -10.68 -0.42
CA TYR A 70 1.83 -10.94 0.38
C TYR A 70 0.58 -11.28 -0.45
N PRO A 71 0.63 -12.29 -1.37
CA PRO A 71 -0.54 -12.69 -2.15
C PRO A 71 -1.66 -13.18 -1.23
N GLY A 72 -2.89 -12.69 -1.48
CA GLY A 72 -4.07 -13.07 -0.72
C GLY A 72 -4.16 -12.52 0.71
N TYR A 73 -3.19 -11.74 1.16
CA TYR A 73 -3.21 -11.10 2.48
C TYR A 73 -4.23 -9.97 2.54
N TRP A 74 -4.75 -9.72 3.72
CA TRP A 74 -5.49 -8.50 4.03
C TRP A 74 -4.54 -7.32 4.21
N ASP A 75 -5.04 -6.15 3.89
CA ASP A 75 -4.29 -4.90 3.96
C ASP A 75 -5.14 -3.83 4.63
N VAL A 76 -4.55 -3.06 5.52
CA VAL A 76 -5.22 -1.97 6.25
C VAL A 76 -4.99 -0.61 5.60
N ALA A 77 -4.19 -0.55 4.55
CA ALA A 77 -3.88 0.67 3.82
C ALA A 77 -3.88 0.42 2.31
N ALA A 78 -4.49 1.30 1.55
CA ALA A 78 -4.22 1.38 0.11
C ALA A 78 -2.85 1.98 -0.12
N GLY A 79 -2.22 1.68 -1.24
CA GLY A 79 -0.94 2.28 -1.59
C GLY A 79 -0.05 1.36 -2.41
N GLY A 80 1.12 1.87 -2.74
CA GLY A 80 2.08 1.15 -3.57
C GLY A 80 3.44 1.83 -3.61
N MET A 81 4.25 1.37 -4.55
CA MET A 81 5.59 1.90 -4.75
C MET A 81 5.54 3.28 -5.41
N VAL A 82 6.38 4.18 -4.92
CA VAL A 82 6.55 5.52 -5.51
C VAL A 82 7.36 5.40 -6.79
N GLN A 83 6.82 5.90 -7.90
CA GLN A 83 7.52 5.96 -9.18
C GLN A 83 8.70 6.96 -9.12
N ALA A 84 9.63 6.82 -10.06
CA ALA A 84 10.90 7.55 -10.02
C ALA A 84 10.75 9.07 -10.03
N ASP A 85 9.70 9.58 -10.65
CA ASP A 85 9.42 11.00 -10.86
C ASP A 85 8.24 11.53 -10.03
N GLU A 86 7.72 10.71 -9.10
CA GLU A 86 6.63 11.08 -8.20
C GLU A 86 7.13 11.56 -6.83
N SER A 87 6.37 12.47 -6.22
CA SER A 87 6.39 12.69 -4.78
C SER A 87 5.57 11.60 -4.05
N PHE A 88 5.76 11.48 -2.76
CA PHE A 88 4.91 10.59 -1.95
C PHE A 88 3.42 10.95 -2.03
N ALA A 89 3.08 12.23 -2.06
CA ALA A 89 1.68 12.67 -2.12
C ALA A 89 1.05 12.36 -3.49
N GLU A 90 1.76 12.55 -4.58
CA GLU A 90 1.29 12.18 -5.93
C GLU A 90 1.09 10.67 -6.05
N SER A 91 2.05 9.88 -5.57
CA SER A 91 1.92 8.43 -5.52
C SER A 91 0.72 7.98 -4.69
N ALA A 92 0.52 8.58 -3.50
CA ALA A 92 -0.61 8.24 -2.65
C ALA A 92 -1.96 8.52 -3.31
N ALA A 93 -2.11 9.66 -3.98
CA ALA A 93 -3.34 10.00 -4.70
C ALA A 93 -3.60 9.03 -5.87
N ARG A 94 -2.58 8.70 -6.64
CA ARG A 94 -2.66 7.76 -7.77
C ARG A 94 -3.04 6.36 -7.31
N GLU A 95 -2.38 5.83 -6.29
CA GLU A 95 -2.65 4.47 -5.77
C GLU A 95 -4.06 4.36 -5.17
N LEU A 96 -4.52 5.38 -4.45
CA LEU A 96 -5.87 5.40 -3.89
C LEU A 96 -6.94 5.39 -4.98
N GLU A 97 -6.71 6.12 -6.07
CA GLU A 97 -7.59 6.10 -7.25
C GLU A 97 -7.55 4.74 -7.96
N GLU A 98 -6.37 4.21 -8.22
CA GLU A 98 -6.19 2.94 -8.94
C GLU A 98 -6.81 1.76 -8.19
N GLU A 99 -6.46 1.58 -6.92
CA GLU A 99 -6.88 0.42 -6.13
C GLU A 99 -8.34 0.48 -5.67
N LEU A 100 -8.82 1.64 -5.22
CA LEU A 100 -10.13 1.79 -4.57
C LEU A 100 -11.08 2.75 -5.31
N GLY A 101 -10.64 3.43 -6.36
CA GLY A 101 -11.46 4.37 -7.14
C GLY A 101 -11.82 5.64 -6.38
N VAL A 102 -11.03 6.03 -5.39
CA VAL A 102 -11.26 7.23 -4.58
C VAL A 102 -10.41 8.38 -5.09
N THR A 103 -11.06 9.49 -5.44
CA THR A 103 -10.42 10.70 -5.98
C THR A 103 -10.94 11.96 -5.31
N GLY A 104 -10.15 13.04 -5.40
CA GLY A 104 -10.58 14.36 -4.94
C GLY A 104 -10.71 14.51 -3.42
N VAL A 105 -10.16 13.57 -2.65
CA VAL A 105 -10.13 13.65 -1.19
C VAL A 105 -8.85 14.33 -0.70
N ALA A 106 -8.95 15.03 0.42
CA ALA A 106 -7.80 15.58 1.09
C ALA A 106 -6.98 14.45 1.75
N LEU A 107 -5.70 14.37 1.43
CA LEU A 107 -4.75 13.46 2.08
C LEU A 107 -4.05 14.19 3.23
N THR A 108 -4.19 13.66 4.44
CA THR A 108 -3.43 14.15 5.60
C THR A 108 -2.15 13.34 5.72
N ALA A 109 -1.00 14.00 5.59
CA ALA A 109 0.30 13.35 5.74
C ALA A 109 0.63 13.14 7.23
N HIS A 110 1.17 11.97 7.53
CA HIS A 110 1.69 11.58 8.83
C HIS A 110 3.20 11.35 8.75
N GLU A 111 3.75 10.55 9.68
CA GLU A 111 5.19 10.30 9.69
C GLU A 111 5.66 9.40 8.55
N ARG A 112 6.96 9.43 8.30
CA ARG A 112 7.67 8.43 7.50
C ARG A 112 8.45 7.52 8.41
N PHE A 113 8.61 6.26 7.98
CA PHE A 113 9.42 5.29 8.70
C PHE A 113 10.09 4.31 7.73
N PHE A 114 11.15 3.70 8.18
CA PHE A 114 11.86 2.67 7.43
C PHE A 114 11.34 1.28 7.83
N PHE A 115 10.85 0.54 6.85
CA PHE A 115 10.45 -0.86 6.99
C PHE A 115 11.50 -1.74 6.32
N ASP A 116 12.10 -2.66 7.06
CA ASP A 116 13.21 -3.49 6.60
C ASP A 116 12.94 -4.97 6.87
N GLN A 117 12.46 -5.65 5.83
CA GLN A 117 12.32 -7.11 5.82
C GLN A 117 12.85 -7.68 4.50
N PRO A 118 13.30 -8.95 4.47
CA PRO A 118 13.75 -9.58 3.24
C PRO A 118 12.71 -9.48 2.12
N GLY A 119 13.11 -8.91 0.96
CA GLY A 119 12.24 -8.71 -0.19
C GLY A 119 11.25 -7.54 -0.08
N ASN A 120 11.25 -6.80 1.04
CA ASN A 120 10.39 -5.64 1.24
C ASN A 120 11.09 -4.59 2.11
N ARG A 121 11.91 -3.75 1.48
CA ARG A 121 12.69 -2.70 2.13
C ARG A 121 12.24 -1.33 1.62
N LEU A 122 11.55 -0.56 2.46
CA LEU A 122 10.87 0.66 2.04
C LEU A 122 11.02 1.79 3.06
N TRP A 123 11.23 2.99 2.56
CA TRP A 123 10.81 4.20 3.24
C TRP A 123 9.31 4.39 3.01
N CYS A 124 8.55 4.29 4.08
CA CYS A 124 7.08 4.31 4.10
C CYS A 124 6.56 5.68 4.48
N ALA A 125 5.73 6.28 3.65
CA ALA A 125 5.00 7.51 3.97
C ALA A 125 3.53 7.17 4.26
N VAL A 126 3.06 7.58 5.43
CA VAL A 126 1.70 7.31 5.90
C VAL A 126 0.80 8.51 5.64
N PHE A 127 -0.37 8.25 5.08
CA PHE A 127 -1.43 9.23 4.87
C PHE A 127 -2.75 8.72 5.46
N SER A 128 -3.67 9.63 5.72
CA SER A 128 -5.06 9.28 6.00
C SER A 128 -6.02 10.12 5.17
N ALA A 129 -7.20 9.58 4.90
CA ALA A 129 -8.28 10.26 4.21
C ALA A 129 -9.64 9.78 4.75
N VAL A 130 -10.69 10.56 4.50
CA VAL A 130 -12.07 10.20 4.83
C VAL A 130 -12.89 10.13 3.55
N TRP A 131 -13.65 9.04 3.39
CA TRP A 131 -14.48 8.79 2.21
C TRP A 131 -15.75 8.03 2.58
N ASP A 132 -16.90 8.54 2.17
CA ASP A 132 -18.20 7.91 2.37
C ASP A 132 -18.85 7.47 1.06
N GLY A 133 -18.18 7.71 -0.06
CA GLY A 133 -18.68 7.31 -1.38
C GLY A 133 -18.45 5.83 -1.70
N PRO A 134 -18.90 5.39 -2.88
CA PRO A 134 -18.68 4.02 -3.34
C PRO A 134 -17.20 3.75 -3.60
N LEU A 135 -16.77 2.49 -3.41
CA LEU A 135 -15.47 2.01 -3.83
C LEU A 135 -15.58 1.34 -5.20
N ARG A 136 -14.55 1.56 -6.03
CA ARG A 136 -14.37 0.84 -7.29
C ARG A 136 -13.02 0.13 -7.22
N LEU A 137 -13.07 -1.17 -6.98
CA LEU A 137 -11.89 -2.00 -6.81
C LEU A 137 -11.21 -2.29 -8.14
N GLN A 138 -9.88 -2.22 -8.17
CA GLN A 138 -9.08 -2.69 -9.28
C GLN A 138 -8.95 -4.22 -9.19
N PRO A 139 -9.57 -4.99 -10.09
CA PRO A 139 -9.71 -6.44 -9.92
C PRO A 139 -8.37 -7.19 -9.98
N GLU A 140 -7.34 -6.62 -10.60
CA GLU A 140 -5.99 -7.19 -10.65
C GLU A 140 -5.21 -7.03 -9.35
N GLU A 141 -5.62 -6.07 -8.51
CA GLU A 141 -4.93 -5.71 -7.26
C GLU A 141 -5.73 -6.09 -6.01
N VAL A 142 -7.04 -5.86 -6.04
CA VAL A 142 -7.93 -5.94 -4.88
C VAL A 142 -9.12 -6.84 -5.18
N SER A 143 -9.25 -7.93 -4.42
CA SER A 143 -10.35 -8.89 -4.59
C SER A 143 -11.62 -8.51 -3.82
N GLU A 144 -11.48 -7.89 -2.67
CA GLU A 144 -12.60 -7.40 -1.85
C GLU A 144 -12.14 -6.26 -0.91
N ALA A 145 -13.10 -5.42 -0.49
CA ALA A 145 -12.87 -4.37 0.49
C ALA A 145 -14.10 -4.18 1.39
N ARG A 146 -13.87 -3.77 2.62
CA ARG A 146 -14.91 -3.48 3.60
C ARG A 146 -14.42 -2.46 4.63
N PHE A 147 -15.35 -1.72 5.24
CA PHE A 147 -15.06 -0.87 6.38
C PHE A 147 -15.31 -1.63 7.68
N LEU A 148 -14.38 -1.55 8.61
CA LEU A 148 -14.45 -2.18 9.93
C LEU A 148 -14.11 -1.17 11.03
N PRO A 149 -14.73 -1.26 12.21
CA PRO A 149 -14.22 -0.59 13.40
C PRO A 149 -12.74 -0.92 13.59
N LEU A 150 -11.95 0.07 13.98
CA LEU A 150 -10.49 -0.09 14.12
C LEU A 150 -10.11 -1.27 15.02
N GLU A 151 -10.81 -1.42 16.14
CA GLU A 151 -10.59 -2.53 17.08
C GLU A 151 -10.83 -3.90 16.44
N GLN A 152 -11.83 -4.00 15.56
CA GLN A 152 -12.11 -5.23 14.83
C GLN A 152 -11.02 -5.53 13.81
N ALA A 153 -10.55 -4.52 13.06
CA ALA A 153 -9.45 -4.70 12.12
C ALA A 153 -8.18 -5.20 12.83
N LEU A 154 -7.87 -4.65 14.01
CA LEU A 154 -6.75 -5.10 14.84
C LEU A 154 -6.96 -6.51 15.40
N ALA A 155 -8.18 -6.88 15.77
CA ALA A 155 -8.48 -8.25 16.23
C ALA A 155 -8.34 -9.26 15.09
N ASP A 156 -8.88 -8.95 13.91
CA ASP A 156 -8.78 -9.79 12.72
C ASP A 156 -7.32 -10.02 12.29
N SER A 157 -6.47 -8.99 12.40
CA SER A 157 -5.05 -9.10 12.04
C SER A 157 -4.24 -10.09 12.88
N ARG A 158 -4.77 -10.49 14.03
CA ARG A 158 -4.17 -11.53 14.89
C ARG A 158 -4.61 -12.95 14.51
N GLN A 159 -5.64 -13.09 13.68
CA GLN A 159 -6.27 -14.36 13.32
C GLN A 159 -6.12 -14.70 11.84
N GLN A 160 -5.92 -13.70 10.99
CA GLN A 160 -5.77 -13.85 9.55
C GLN A 160 -4.46 -13.18 9.07
N PRO A 161 -3.92 -13.58 7.92
CA PRO A 161 -2.72 -12.96 7.38
C PRO A 161 -3.01 -11.53 6.91
N TYR A 162 -2.37 -10.57 7.55
CA TYR A 162 -2.36 -9.15 7.19
C TYR A 162 -0.95 -8.71 6.79
N CYS A 163 -0.86 -7.74 5.89
CA CYS A 163 0.42 -7.17 5.45
C CYS A 163 1.15 -6.52 6.62
N PRO A 164 2.37 -6.97 6.95
CA PRO A 164 3.08 -6.49 8.14
C PRO A 164 3.54 -5.03 8.00
N ASP A 165 3.82 -4.56 6.79
CA ASP A 165 4.21 -3.18 6.50
C ASP A 165 3.06 -2.20 6.71
N SER A 166 1.86 -2.51 6.23
CA SER A 166 0.68 -1.67 6.47
C SER A 166 0.22 -1.71 7.93
N LEU A 167 0.34 -2.86 8.61
CA LEU A 167 0.11 -2.91 10.05
C LEU A 167 1.09 -2.03 10.83
N ALA A 168 2.36 -1.97 10.41
CA ALA A 168 3.34 -1.06 11.00
C ALA A 168 2.95 0.42 10.78
N ALA A 169 2.43 0.76 9.59
CA ALA A 169 1.91 2.09 9.30
C ALA A 169 0.70 2.44 10.18
N LEU A 170 -0.24 1.53 10.33
CA LEU A 170 -1.42 1.70 11.19
C LEU A 170 -1.03 1.88 12.65
N GLN A 171 -0.10 1.08 13.17
CA GLN A 171 0.35 1.17 14.56
C GLN A 171 0.97 2.55 14.85
N ARG A 172 1.80 3.08 13.96
CA ARG A 172 2.39 4.41 14.08
C ARG A 172 1.33 5.52 14.07
N TYR A 173 0.31 5.38 13.23
CA TYR A 173 -0.82 6.31 13.20
C TYR A 173 -1.57 6.31 14.53
N ILE A 174 -1.82 5.14 15.12
CA ILE A 174 -2.50 5.00 16.43
C ILE A 174 -1.67 5.60 17.54
N ASP A 175 -0.37 5.27 17.63
CA ASP A 175 0.52 5.71 18.70
C ASP A 175 0.65 7.24 18.79
N ARG A 176 0.50 7.94 17.67
CA ARG A 176 0.54 9.41 17.64
C ARG A 176 -0.77 10.09 18.02
N ARG A 177 -1.85 9.35 18.12
CA ARG A 177 -3.18 9.86 18.51
C ARG A 177 -3.55 9.51 19.96
N ALA A 178 -2.78 8.68 20.61
CA ALA A 178 -2.91 8.32 22.02
C ALA A 178 -2.18 9.38 22.94
#